data_8fc0bdaa7a12e06c153a657fecf0d8a5
#
_entry.id   8fc0bdaa7a12e06c153a657fecf0d8a5
#
_cell.length_a   1.000
_cell.length_b   1.000
_cell.length_c   1.000
_cell.angle_alpha   90.00
_cell.angle_beta   90.00
_cell.angle_gamma   90.00
#
_symmetry.space_group_name_H-M   'P 1'
#
loop_
_entity.id
_entity.type
_entity.pdbx_description
1 polymer ?
#
loop_
_entity_poly.entity_id
_entity_poly.type
_entity_poly.pdbx_seq_one_letter_code
_entity_poly.pdbx_strand_id
1 'polypeptide(L)'
;MISSDAIRGYHDLMLLSLLASGDSYGYALAKAIEQRSGGRYTIRESTLYAVCTRLETQGCIAAYQGRETHGRPRIYYTLTKYGRDLLRARRAEWQELKSVVDAFALPPPKRKKKRSDNS
;
A
#
# COMPACT_ATOMS: atom_id res chain seq x y z
N MET A 1 -5.87 -8.18 -13.79
CA MET A 1 -4.58 -7.53 -13.51
C MET A 1 -4.79 -6.04 -13.33
N ILE A 2 -4.22 -5.49 -12.31
CA ILE A 2 -4.38 -4.07 -12.01
C ILE A 2 -3.34 -3.25 -12.74
N SER A 3 -3.74 -2.17 -13.36
CA SER A 3 -2.82 -1.32 -14.12
C SER A 3 -1.93 -0.52 -13.14
N SER A 4 -0.74 -0.14 -13.61
CA SER A 4 0.17 0.66 -12.82
C SER A 4 -0.45 2.01 -12.47
N ASP A 5 -1.23 2.58 -13.40
CA ASP A 5 -1.85 3.87 -13.13
C ASP A 5 -2.88 3.79 -12.02
N ALA A 6 -3.66 2.72 -11.99
CA ALA A 6 -4.71 2.58 -10.99
C ALA A 6 -4.17 2.45 -9.58
N ILE A 7 -2.99 1.85 -9.41
CA ILE A 7 -2.46 1.53 -8.09
C ILE A 7 -1.37 2.50 -7.61
N ARG A 8 -0.93 3.39 -8.51
CA ARG A 8 0.23 4.24 -8.21
C ARG A 8 0.10 5.02 -6.91
N GLY A 9 -1.06 5.53 -6.62
CA GLY A 9 -1.27 6.35 -5.43
C GLY A 9 -1.28 5.59 -4.12
N TYR A 10 -1.18 4.25 -4.16
CA TYR A 10 -1.33 3.43 -2.97
C TYR A 10 -0.08 2.67 -2.57
N HIS A 11 1.03 2.91 -3.27
CA HIS A 11 2.29 2.25 -2.94
C HIS A 11 2.74 2.57 -1.52
N ASP A 12 2.54 3.82 -1.08
CA ASP A 12 2.92 4.20 0.28
C ASP A 12 2.19 3.34 1.29
N LEU A 13 0.88 3.23 1.14
CA LEU A 13 0.06 2.44 2.05
C LEU A 13 0.53 1.00 2.09
N MET A 14 0.82 0.43 0.92
CA MET A 14 1.26 -0.97 0.86
C MET A 14 2.58 -1.18 1.55
N LEU A 15 3.58 -0.33 1.28
CA LEU A 15 4.89 -0.50 1.87
C LEU A 15 4.88 -0.23 3.36
N LEU A 16 4.21 0.83 3.79
CA LEU A 16 4.11 1.13 5.20
C LEU A 16 3.41 0.01 5.96
N SER A 17 2.36 -0.55 5.36
CA SER A 17 1.63 -1.65 5.96
C SER A 17 2.51 -2.89 6.14
N LEU A 18 3.30 -3.21 5.13
CA LEU A 18 4.19 -4.36 5.22
C LEU A 18 5.26 -4.14 6.29
N LEU A 19 5.83 -2.94 6.35
CA LEU A 19 6.86 -2.65 7.33
C LEU A 19 6.32 -2.54 8.76
N ALA A 20 5.03 -2.30 8.90
CA ALA A 20 4.40 -2.33 10.22
C ALA A 20 4.41 -3.72 10.83
N SER A 21 4.50 -4.75 10.00
CA SER A 21 4.59 -6.13 10.47
C SER A 21 6.01 -6.55 10.81
N GLY A 22 6.99 -5.75 10.43
CA GLY A 22 8.40 -6.06 10.71
C GLY A 22 9.29 -5.47 9.64
N ASP A 23 10.56 -5.34 9.99
CA ASP A 23 11.56 -4.83 9.05
C ASP A 23 11.66 -5.79 7.86
N SER A 24 12.00 -5.23 6.70
CA SER A 24 12.09 -6.03 5.50
C SER A 24 13.03 -5.37 4.50
N TYR A 25 13.26 -6.03 3.40
CA TYR A 25 14.17 -5.55 2.37
C TYR A 25 13.47 -5.63 1.01
N GLY A 26 14.07 -4.97 0.01
CA GLY A 26 13.41 -4.75 -1.27
C GLY A 26 12.81 -5.99 -1.90
N TYR A 27 13.60 -7.06 -2.03
CA TYR A 27 13.10 -8.28 -2.67
C TYR A 27 11.90 -8.86 -1.92
N ALA A 28 12.01 -8.92 -0.58
CA ALA A 28 10.93 -9.48 0.23
C ALA A 28 9.68 -8.61 0.17
N LEU A 29 9.85 -7.30 0.11
CA LEU A 29 8.72 -6.39 0.00
C LEU A 29 7.99 -6.59 -1.34
N ALA A 30 8.75 -6.69 -2.42
CA ALA A 30 8.13 -6.91 -3.74
C ALA A 30 7.38 -8.23 -3.76
N LYS A 31 7.99 -9.26 -3.18
CA LYS A 31 7.39 -10.58 -3.13
C LYS A 31 6.10 -10.56 -2.31
N ALA A 32 6.13 -9.84 -1.18
CA ALA A 32 4.96 -9.75 -0.32
C ALA A 32 3.81 -9.02 -1.02
N ILE A 33 4.12 -8.00 -1.80
CA ILE A 33 3.09 -7.29 -2.56
C ILE A 33 2.41 -8.24 -3.53
N GLU A 34 3.22 -9.00 -4.26
CA GLU A 34 2.68 -9.96 -5.21
C GLU A 34 1.82 -11.01 -4.51
N GLN A 35 2.32 -11.55 -3.42
CA GLN A 35 1.61 -12.60 -2.70
C GLN A 35 0.31 -12.09 -2.07
N ARG A 36 0.37 -10.94 -1.42
CA ARG A 36 -0.83 -10.42 -0.75
C ARG A 36 -1.89 -9.95 -1.74
N SER A 37 -1.48 -9.60 -2.95
CA SER A 37 -2.44 -9.24 -3.98
C SER A 37 -3.00 -10.47 -4.70
N GLY A 38 -2.54 -11.66 -4.32
CA GLY A 38 -2.97 -12.88 -5.01
C GLY A 38 -2.47 -12.92 -6.44
N GLY A 39 -1.31 -12.33 -6.70
CA GLY A 39 -0.75 -12.29 -8.04
C GLY A 39 -1.38 -11.24 -8.94
N ARG A 40 -2.30 -10.44 -8.41
CA ARG A 40 -2.99 -9.45 -9.25
C ARG A 40 -2.20 -8.19 -9.48
N TYR A 41 -1.12 -8.01 -8.72
CA TYR A 41 -0.24 -6.87 -8.92
C TYR A 41 1.20 -7.27 -8.64
N THR A 42 2.10 -6.87 -9.55
CA THR A 42 3.53 -7.07 -9.41
C THR A 42 4.19 -5.70 -9.53
N ILE A 43 4.91 -5.29 -8.49
CA ILE A 43 5.58 -4.00 -8.51
C ILE A 43 6.96 -4.17 -9.16
N ARG A 44 7.32 -3.22 -10.03
CA ARG A 44 8.65 -3.23 -10.63
C ARG A 44 9.67 -2.85 -9.58
N GLU A 45 10.85 -3.44 -9.69
CA GLU A 45 11.92 -3.17 -8.74
C GLU A 45 12.26 -1.68 -8.69
N SER A 46 12.36 -1.06 -9.86
CA SER A 46 12.68 0.38 -9.91
C SER A 46 11.61 1.22 -9.22
N THR A 47 10.35 0.85 -9.39
CA THR A 47 9.25 1.56 -8.74
C THR A 47 9.32 1.36 -7.23
N LEU A 48 9.58 0.14 -6.79
CA LEU A 48 9.70 -0.16 -5.38
C LEU A 48 10.77 0.71 -4.72
N TYR A 49 11.95 0.75 -5.32
CA TYR A 49 13.05 1.50 -4.73
C TYR A 49 12.81 3.01 -4.79
N ALA A 50 12.10 3.49 -5.81
CA ALA A 50 11.73 4.91 -5.87
C ALA A 50 10.79 5.27 -4.72
N VAL A 51 9.84 4.39 -4.42
CA VAL A 51 8.92 4.61 -3.30
C VAL A 51 9.67 4.56 -1.98
N CYS A 52 10.57 3.59 -1.81
CA CYS A 52 11.37 3.49 -0.60
C CYS A 52 12.21 4.75 -0.39
N THR A 53 12.84 5.23 -1.45
CA THR A 53 13.67 6.44 -1.36
C THR A 53 12.82 7.63 -0.95
N ARG A 54 11.64 7.77 -1.53
CA ARG A 54 10.76 8.87 -1.18
C ARG A 54 10.32 8.80 0.28
N LEU A 55 9.92 7.62 0.73
CA LEU A 55 9.48 7.43 2.11
C LEU A 55 10.63 7.66 3.09
N GLU A 56 11.83 7.26 2.71
CA GLU A 56 13.01 7.49 3.53
C GLU A 56 13.31 8.98 3.63
N THR A 57 13.26 9.67 2.51
CA THR A 57 13.48 11.11 2.48
C THR A 57 12.47 11.85 3.34
N GLN A 58 11.25 11.35 3.38
CA GLN A 58 10.19 11.95 4.19
C GLN A 58 10.28 11.54 5.66
N GLY A 59 11.23 10.69 6.01
CA GLY A 59 11.39 10.26 7.40
C GLY A 59 10.41 9.20 7.86
N CYS A 60 9.70 8.58 6.93
CA CYS A 60 8.69 7.57 7.27
C CYS A 60 9.28 6.20 7.45
N ILE A 61 10.40 5.93 6.81
CA ILE A 61 11.15 4.69 6.97
C ILE A 61 12.62 5.05 7.08
N ALA A 62 13.41 4.15 7.63
CA ALA A 62 14.85 4.31 7.72
C ALA A 62 15.51 3.05 7.17
N ALA A 63 16.65 3.23 6.50
CA ALA A 63 17.38 2.12 5.94
C ALA A 63 18.57 1.79 6.82
N TYR A 64 18.89 0.52 6.93
CA TYR A 64 20.08 0.10 7.65
C TYR A 64 20.64 -1.17 7.00
N GLN A 65 21.93 -1.38 7.21
CA GLN A 65 22.57 -2.55 6.66
C GLN A 65 22.32 -3.74 7.57
N GLY A 66 21.70 -4.76 7.03
CA GLY A 66 21.40 -5.96 7.78
C GLY A 66 22.46 -7.02 7.58
N ARG A 67 22.08 -8.26 7.84
CA ARG A 67 23.00 -9.37 7.69
C ARG A 67 23.38 -9.57 6.26
N GLU A 68 24.62 -10.02 6.06
CA GLU A 68 25.06 -10.40 4.74
C GLU A 68 24.38 -11.68 4.32
N THR A 69 24.05 -11.74 3.04
CA THR A 69 23.55 -12.95 2.44
C THR A 69 24.42 -13.23 1.23
N HIS A 70 25.08 -14.39 1.21
CA HIS A 70 26.00 -14.76 0.14
C HIS A 70 27.09 -13.72 -0.05
N GLY A 71 27.62 -13.22 1.05
CA GLY A 71 28.71 -12.26 1.01
C GLY A 71 28.32 -10.85 0.66
N ARG A 72 27.04 -10.55 0.55
CA ARG A 72 26.58 -9.21 0.21
C ARG A 72 25.75 -8.64 1.34
N PRO A 73 25.98 -7.39 1.71
CA PRO A 73 25.12 -6.74 2.70
C PRO A 73 23.74 -6.56 2.10
N ARG A 74 22.74 -6.69 2.95
CA ARG A 74 21.38 -6.51 2.56
C ARG A 74 20.84 -5.27 3.25
N ILE A 75 20.22 -4.39 2.46
CA ILE A 75 19.66 -3.17 3.02
C ILE A 75 18.24 -3.46 3.49
N TYR A 76 18.02 -3.23 4.77
CA TYR A 76 16.71 -3.38 5.38
C TYR A 76 16.06 -2.03 5.59
N TYR A 77 14.76 -2.03 5.64
CA TYR A 77 13.97 -0.84 5.95
C TYR A 77 13.16 -1.10 7.21
N THR A 78 13.04 -0.07 8.02
CA THR A 78 12.27 -0.14 9.25
C THR A 78 11.30 1.03 9.28
N LEU A 79 10.12 0.80 9.84
CA LEU A 79 9.11 1.84 9.95
C LEU A 79 9.44 2.75 11.12
N THR A 80 9.44 4.06 10.90
CA THR A 80 9.65 5.01 11.97
C THR A 80 8.32 5.34 12.65
N LYS A 81 8.41 6.07 13.78
CA LYS A 81 7.18 6.54 14.41
C LYS A 81 6.39 7.42 13.47
N TYR A 82 7.09 8.28 12.75
CA TYR A 82 6.45 9.15 11.76
C TYR A 82 5.77 8.32 10.67
N GLY A 83 6.40 7.23 10.27
CA GLY A 83 5.81 6.31 9.29
C GLY A 83 4.57 5.63 9.81
N ARG A 84 4.55 5.29 11.09
CA ARG A 84 3.35 4.70 11.68
C ARG A 84 2.20 5.69 11.68
N ASP A 85 2.50 6.95 11.95
CA ASP A 85 1.47 7.99 11.91
C ASP A 85 0.93 8.16 10.49
N LEU A 86 1.83 8.15 9.50
CA LEU A 86 1.42 8.26 8.11
C LEU A 86 0.57 7.06 7.70
N LEU A 87 0.96 5.87 8.13
CA LEU A 87 0.18 4.68 7.81
C LEU A 87 -1.24 4.79 8.35
N ARG A 88 -1.37 5.27 9.58
CA ARG A 88 -2.69 5.44 10.19
C ARG A 88 -3.53 6.42 9.37
N ALA A 89 -2.92 7.53 8.96
CA ALA A 89 -3.61 8.53 8.16
C ALA A 89 -4.01 7.98 6.80
N ARG A 90 -3.12 7.22 6.16
CA ARG A 90 -3.42 6.65 4.85
C ARG A 90 -4.54 5.61 4.92
N ARG A 91 -4.57 4.83 6.00
CA ARG A 91 -5.63 3.84 6.18
C ARG A 91 -6.98 4.52 6.34
N ALA A 92 -7.03 5.59 7.11
CA ALA A 92 -8.26 6.34 7.30
C ALA A 92 -8.72 6.96 5.98
N GLU A 93 -7.79 7.55 5.25
CA GLU A 93 -8.08 8.14 3.95
C GLU A 93 -8.60 7.10 2.97
N TRP A 94 -8.01 5.93 2.98
CA TRP A 94 -8.44 4.86 2.08
C TRP A 94 -9.87 4.43 2.39
N GLN A 95 -10.23 4.30 3.66
CA GLN A 95 -11.59 3.92 4.02
C GLN A 95 -12.60 4.94 3.52
N GLU A 96 -12.26 6.21 3.66
CA GLU A 96 -13.13 7.27 3.20
C GLU A 96 -13.21 7.28 1.68
N LEU A 97 -12.08 7.20 1.01
CA LEU A 97 -12.03 7.18 -0.45
C LEU A 97 -12.81 6.01 -1.01
N LYS A 98 -12.62 4.84 -0.41
CA LYS A 98 -13.31 3.64 -0.84
C LYS A 98 -14.82 3.83 -0.76
N SER A 99 -15.27 4.41 0.33
CA SER A 99 -16.70 4.65 0.55
C SER A 99 -17.26 5.59 -0.52
N VAL A 100 -16.53 6.66 -0.81
CA VAL A 100 -16.98 7.62 -1.83
C VAL A 100 -17.02 6.98 -3.21
N VAL A 101 -15.95 6.27 -3.58
CA VAL A 101 -15.90 5.67 -4.90
C VAL A 101 -16.95 4.57 -5.05
N ASP A 102 -17.15 3.79 -3.98
CA ASP A 102 -18.19 2.73 -4.00
C ASP A 102 -19.56 3.31 -4.28
N ALA A 103 -19.83 4.52 -3.81
CA ALA A 103 -21.12 5.15 -4.04
C ALA A 103 -21.43 5.34 -5.52
N PHE A 104 -20.38 5.38 -6.33
CA PHE A 104 -20.53 5.54 -7.79
C PHE A 104 -20.27 4.26 -8.56
N ALA A 105 -19.26 3.49 -8.11
CA ALA A 105 -18.80 2.31 -8.85
C ALA A 105 -19.72 1.12 -8.66
N LEU A 106 -20.30 0.98 -7.46
CA LEU A 106 -21.22 -0.12 -7.24
C LEU A 106 -22.60 0.29 -7.70
N PRO A 107 -23.35 -0.65 -8.29
CA PRO A 107 -24.69 -0.29 -8.72
C PRO A 107 -25.55 0.05 -7.51
N PRO A 108 -26.50 0.95 -7.67
CA PRO A 108 -27.36 1.28 -6.54
C PRO A 108 -28.14 0.05 -6.11
N PRO A 109 -28.52 -0.04 -4.83
CA PRO A 109 -29.29 -1.17 -4.38
C PRO A 109 -30.61 -1.20 -5.12
N LYS A 110 -31.13 -2.42 -5.33
CA LYS A 110 -32.37 -2.57 -6.02
C LYS A 110 -33.44 -1.82 -5.29
N ARG A 111 -34.12 -0.90 -5.99
CA ARG A 111 -35.12 -0.10 -5.34
C ARG A 111 -36.33 -0.91 -5.04
N LYS A 112 -36.86 -0.71 -3.86
CA LYS A 112 -38.12 -1.28 -3.56
C LYS A 112 -39.12 -0.50 -4.31
N LYS A 113 -40.17 -1.17 -4.74
CA LYS A 113 -41.20 -0.49 -5.41
C LYS A 113 -41.69 0.60 -4.52
N LYS A 114 -41.71 1.77 -5.04
CA LYS A 114 -42.06 2.87 -4.24
C LYS A 114 -43.46 2.82 -3.85
N ARG A 115 -43.72 3.04 -2.74
CA ARG A 115 -44.99 3.20 -2.35
C ARG A 115 -45.33 4.50 -2.81
N SER A 116 -45.93 4.77 -3.39
CA SER A 116 -46.09 5.84 -3.88
C SER A 116 -45.85 6.87 -3.51
N ASP A 117 -45.33 6.76 -3.27
CA ASP A 117 -45.01 7.48 -3.06
C ASP A 117 -44.86 8.10 -2.88
N ASN A 118 -44.92 8.03 -2.66
CA ASN A 118 -44.63 8.38 -2.48
C ASN A 118 -44.58 8.72 -2.78
N SER A 119 -44.81 8.38 -3.05
CA SER A 119 -44.73 8.51 -3.44
C SER A 119 -44.55 8.70 -3.68
#